data_358106da1f4a8bf3808e07620bb4a924
#
_entry.id   358106da1f4a8bf3808e07620bb4a924
#
_cell.length_a   1.000
_cell.length_b   1.000
_cell.length_c   1.000
_cell.angle_alpha   90.00
_cell.angle_beta   90.00
_cell.angle_gamma   90.00
#
_symmetry.space_group_name_H-M   'P 1'
#
loop_
_entity.id
_entity.type
_entity.pdbx_description
1 polymer ?
#
loop_
_entity_poly.entity_id
_entity_poly.type
_entity_poly.pdbx_seq_one_letter_code
_entity_poly.pdbx_strand_id
1 'polypeptide(L)'
;MTTVEAPTGAALNTTWQNAPTHTINAGGVQFAYRQLGPSTGVPVVFLTHLAAVLDNWDPRVVDGIAAKHRVITFDNRGAGASSGATPRTIEEMARDAVTFIRALGFDQVDLFGFSMGGMIAQLIAQEEPQLVRKMILAGTGPAGGEGIDKVTRISYQDTARGLLTRRDPKEFLFFTRTPNGRGAAKDFLARLEERTNDRDKAISVRSFRAQLKAIHRWGQQAPADLASVRQPVLVVNGERDRMVPTQNSVDLDRRLPDSRLVLYPDAGHGGVFQFHEDFVKRALEFL
;
A
#
# COMPACT_ATOMS: atom_id res chain seq x y z
N MET A 1 -30.74 -7.78 -15.96
CA MET A 1 -29.57 -7.16 -16.59
C MET A 1 -29.65 -5.69 -16.32
N THR A 2 -29.00 -5.21 -15.26
CA THR A 2 -28.93 -3.79 -14.92
C THR A 2 -27.57 -3.32 -15.41
N THR A 3 -27.55 -2.60 -16.52
CA THR A 3 -26.38 -1.93 -17.05
C THR A 3 -25.96 -0.86 -16.06
N VAL A 4 -24.81 -1.05 -15.44
CA VAL A 4 -24.13 0.00 -14.67
C VAL A 4 -23.54 0.96 -15.70
N GLU A 5 -24.18 2.12 -15.86
CA GLU A 5 -23.61 3.24 -16.61
C GLU A 5 -22.28 3.65 -15.93
N ALA A 6 -21.21 3.59 -16.69
CA ALA A 6 -19.96 4.19 -16.29
C ALA A 6 -20.18 5.71 -16.17
N PRO A 7 -19.77 6.37 -15.08
CA PRO A 7 -19.92 7.81 -14.97
C PRO A 7 -19.09 8.51 -16.05
N THR A 8 -19.75 9.04 -17.05
CA THR A 8 -19.21 9.90 -18.09
C THR A 8 -18.86 11.26 -17.47
N GLY A 9 -17.61 11.67 -17.59
CA GLY A 9 -17.22 13.07 -17.45
C GLY A 9 -17.02 13.56 -16.00
N ALA A 10 -16.16 12.91 -15.22
CA ALA A 10 -15.74 13.46 -13.93
C ALA A 10 -14.36 14.11 -14.04
N ALA A 11 -14.41 15.42 -14.13
CA ALA A 11 -13.70 16.36 -13.31
C ALA A 11 -12.18 16.37 -13.42
N LEU A 12 -11.70 17.31 -14.22
CA LEU A 12 -10.33 17.86 -14.24
C LEU A 12 -9.85 18.43 -12.87
N ASN A 13 -10.64 18.32 -11.80
CA ASN A 13 -10.35 18.88 -10.48
C ASN A 13 -10.59 17.92 -9.30
N THR A 14 -10.69 16.61 -9.52
CA THR A 14 -10.81 15.65 -8.42
C THR A 14 -9.43 15.37 -7.83
N THR A 15 -9.25 15.66 -6.55
CA THR A 15 -8.06 15.34 -5.75
C THR A 15 -8.38 14.27 -4.73
N TRP A 16 -7.37 13.68 -4.10
CA TRP A 16 -7.58 12.71 -3.03
C TRP A 16 -8.45 13.25 -1.90
N GLN A 17 -8.34 14.54 -1.63
CA GLN A 17 -9.09 15.21 -0.58
C GLN A 17 -10.62 15.18 -0.80
N ASN A 18 -11.08 15.19 -2.06
CA ASN A 18 -12.51 15.25 -2.41
C ASN A 18 -13.00 14.08 -3.27
N ALA A 19 -12.15 13.09 -3.55
CA ALA A 19 -12.54 11.91 -4.32
C ALA A 19 -13.70 11.16 -3.63
N PRO A 20 -14.79 10.84 -4.34
CA PRO A 20 -15.91 10.12 -3.75
C PRO A 20 -15.50 8.68 -3.41
N THR A 21 -16.04 8.15 -2.31
CA THR A 21 -15.92 6.74 -1.96
C THR A 21 -17.03 5.95 -2.66
N HIS A 22 -16.64 4.94 -3.41
CA HIS A 22 -17.52 4.02 -4.11
C HIS A 22 -17.50 2.66 -3.44
N THR A 23 -18.49 1.82 -3.77
CA THR A 23 -18.50 0.41 -3.35
C THR A 23 -18.75 -0.51 -4.53
N ILE A 24 -18.15 -1.71 -4.49
CA ILE A 24 -18.39 -2.76 -5.46
C ILE A 24 -18.51 -4.12 -4.76
N ASN A 25 -19.45 -4.95 -5.19
CA ASN A 25 -19.56 -6.33 -4.70
C ASN A 25 -18.71 -7.26 -5.55
N ALA A 26 -17.77 -7.95 -4.92
CA ALA A 26 -16.88 -8.90 -5.56
C ALA A 26 -16.64 -10.10 -4.64
N GLY A 27 -16.87 -11.31 -5.12
CA GLY A 27 -16.66 -12.54 -4.34
C GLY A 27 -17.45 -12.60 -3.02
N GLY A 28 -18.63 -11.97 -2.95
CA GLY A 28 -19.44 -11.90 -1.71
C GLY A 28 -18.97 -10.86 -0.69
N VAL A 29 -18.01 -10.02 -1.06
CA VAL A 29 -17.50 -8.89 -0.26
C VAL A 29 -17.89 -7.58 -0.93
N GLN A 30 -18.39 -6.63 -0.15
CA GLN A 30 -18.55 -5.25 -0.59
C GLN A 30 -17.24 -4.51 -0.28
N PHE A 31 -16.50 -4.14 -1.33
CA PHE A 31 -15.27 -3.37 -1.22
C PHE A 31 -15.55 -1.87 -1.35
N ALA A 32 -15.00 -1.08 -0.44
CA ALA A 32 -14.95 0.37 -0.56
C ALA A 32 -13.67 0.78 -1.29
N TYR A 33 -13.79 1.72 -2.23
CA TYR A 33 -12.66 2.19 -3.03
C TYR A 33 -12.82 3.65 -3.48
N ARG A 34 -11.70 4.26 -3.85
CA ARG A 34 -11.66 5.58 -4.50
C ARG A 34 -10.84 5.48 -5.78
N GLN A 35 -11.19 6.30 -6.75
CA GLN A 35 -10.45 6.40 -8.01
C GLN A 35 -10.28 7.84 -8.46
N LEU A 36 -9.13 8.14 -9.07
CA LEU A 36 -8.74 9.48 -9.54
C LEU A 36 -7.91 9.37 -10.80
N GLY A 37 -7.70 10.52 -11.43
CA GLY A 37 -6.86 10.65 -12.62
C GLY A 37 -7.58 10.29 -13.92
N PRO A 38 -6.85 10.10 -15.02
CA PRO A 38 -7.40 9.80 -16.34
C PRO A 38 -8.26 8.53 -16.33
N SER A 39 -9.33 8.52 -17.11
CA SER A 39 -10.21 7.34 -17.25
C SER A 39 -9.66 6.27 -18.18
N THR A 40 -8.58 6.56 -18.90
CA THR A 40 -7.95 5.67 -19.89
C THR A 40 -6.56 5.21 -19.42
N GLY A 41 -6.04 4.17 -20.06
CA GLY A 41 -4.74 3.58 -19.75
C GLY A 41 -4.81 2.48 -18.69
N VAL A 42 -3.68 1.84 -18.45
CA VAL A 42 -3.54 0.80 -17.40
C VAL A 42 -3.60 1.49 -16.03
N PRO A 43 -4.53 1.10 -15.14
CA PRO A 43 -4.64 1.74 -13.84
C PRO A 43 -3.54 1.28 -12.88
N VAL A 44 -3.19 2.15 -11.94
CA VAL A 44 -2.32 1.83 -10.80
C VAL A 44 -3.21 1.52 -9.59
N VAL A 45 -3.19 0.27 -9.15
CA VAL A 45 -3.92 -0.17 -7.95
C VAL A 45 -3.01 -0.10 -6.74
N PHE A 46 -3.43 0.64 -5.73
CA PHE A 46 -2.70 0.83 -4.49
C PHE A 46 -3.11 -0.22 -3.46
N LEU A 47 -2.14 -0.94 -2.93
CA LEU A 47 -2.30 -1.97 -1.90
C LEU A 47 -1.77 -1.46 -0.57
N THR A 48 -2.65 -1.40 0.43
CA THR A 48 -2.41 -0.70 1.68
C THR A 48 -1.46 -1.42 2.64
N HIS A 49 -0.88 -0.65 3.55
CA HIS A 49 -0.06 -1.14 4.66
C HIS A 49 -0.90 -1.69 5.83
N LEU A 50 -0.23 -2.27 6.84
CA LEU A 50 -0.83 -2.71 8.10
C LEU A 50 -1.66 -1.59 8.74
N ALA A 51 -2.85 -1.93 9.18
CA ALA A 51 -3.79 -1.03 9.88
C ALA A 51 -4.30 0.15 9.06
N ALA A 52 -4.06 0.17 7.75
CA ALA A 52 -4.52 1.24 6.88
C ALA A 52 -5.95 1.03 6.40
N VAL A 53 -6.59 2.17 6.20
CA VAL A 53 -7.83 2.37 5.47
C VAL A 53 -7.58 3.41 4.38
N LEU A 54 -8.56 3.70 3.53
CA LEU A 54 -8.43 4.67 2.43
C LEU A 54 -7.75 5.97 2.86
N ASP A 55 -8.12 6.55 4.01
CA ASP A 55 -7.60 7.83 4.50
C ASP A 55 -6.15 7.79 5.00
N ASN A 56 -5.49 6.66 4.96
CA ASN A 56 -4.08 6.54 5.35
C ASN A 56 -3.09 6.69 4.18
N TRP A 57 -3.57 6.88 2.95
CA TRP A 57 -2.73 7.25 1.83
C TRP A 57 -2.38 8.74 1.85
N ASP A 58 -1.11 9.05 1.63
CA ASP A 58 -0.63 10.44 1.52
C ASP A 58 -1.23 11.11 0.28
N PRO A 59 -1.99 12.22 0.42
CA PRO A 59 -2.58 12.95 -0.70
C PRO A 59 -1.55 13.33 -1.77
N ARG A 60 -0.32 13.69 -1.39
CA ARG A 60 0.73 14.11 -2.34
C ARG A 60 1.18 12.95 -3.22
N VAL A 61 1.22 11.74 -2.67
CA VAL A 61 1.57 10.54 -3.44
C VAL A 61 0.41 10.15 -4.36
N VAL A 62 -0.83 10.14 -3.86
CA VAL A 62 -2.00 9.76 -4.65
C VAL A 62 -2.23 10.74 -5.78
N ASP A 63 -2.33 12.03 -5.48
CA ASP A 63 -2.58 13.09 -6.46
C ASP A 63 -1.42 13.22 -7.46
N GLY A 64 -0.19 13.04 -6.99
CA GLY A 64 0.99 13.09 -7.84
C GLY A 64 0.98 12.00 -8.92
N ILE A 65 0.63 10.76 -8.57
CA ILE A 65 0.50 9.67 -9.55
C ILE A 65 -0.77 9.84 -10.38
N ALA A 66 -1.87 10.28 -9.77
CA ALA A 66 -3.14 10.51 -10.44
C ALA A 66 -3.07 11.63 -11.50
N ALA A 67 -2.08 12.50 -11.44
CA ALA A 67 -1.85 13.52 -12.47
C ALA A 67 -1.60 12.95 -13.88
N LYS A 68 -1.13 11.69 -13.98
CA LYS A 68 -0.78 11.03 -15.25
C LYS A 68 -1.41 9.63 -15.41
N HIS A 69 -1.76 8.96 -14.33
CA HIS A 69 -2.28 7.60 -14.33
C HIS A 69 -3.62 7.53 -13.61
N ARG A 70 -4.49 6.62 -14.04
CA ARG A 70 -5.68 6.26 -13.26
C ARG A 70 -5.22 5.55 -11.99
N VAL A 71 -5.51 6.12 -10.84
CA VAL A 71 -5.22 5.55 -9.52
C VAL A 71 -6.48 4.95 -8.93
N ILE A 72 -6.36 3.76 -8.39
CA ILE A 72 -7.43 3.07 -7.66
C ILE A 72 -6.87 2.63 -6.31
N THR A 73 -7.53 3.05 -5.24
CA THR A 73 -7.23 2.60 -3.88
C THR A 73 -8.44 1.89 -3.32
N PHE A 74 -8.26 0.90 -2.47
CA PHE A 74 -9.39 0.20 -1.84
C PHE A 74 -9.05 -0.25 -0.42
N ASP A 75 -10.07 -0.45 0.38
CA ASP A 75 -9.96 -1.08 1.68
C ASP A 75 -9.92 -2.59 1.55
N ASN A 76 -8.95 -3.23 2.17
CA ASN A 76 -8.92 -4.68 2.28
C ASN A 76 -10.20 -5.21 2.97
N ARG A 77 -10.60 -6.44 2.65
CA ARG A 77 -11.74 -7.10 3.29
C ARG A 77 -11.69 -6.97 4.81
N GLY A 78 -12.80 -6.48 5.41
CA GLY A 78 -12.94 -6.28 6.84
C GLY A 78 -12.13 -5.12 7.43
N ALA A 79 -11.62 -4.21 6.59
CA ALA A 79 -11.02 -2.94 6.99
C ALA A 79 -11.86 -1.78 6.48
N GLY A 80 -11.81 -0.64 7.17
CA GLY A 80 -12.51 0.56 6.77
C GLY A 80 -14.00 0.34 6.53
N ALA A 81 -14.47 0.72 5.35
CA ALA A 81 -15.84 0.51 4.92
C ALA A 81 -16.07 -0.80 4.14
N SER A 82 -15.02 -1.58 3.88
CA SER A 82 -15.15 -2.90 3.25
C SER A 82 -15.74 -3.93 4.21
N SER A 83 -16.67 -4.75 3.71
CA SER A 83 -17.37 -5.77 4.48
C SER A 83 -16.53 -7.03 4.73
N GLY A 84 -17.08 -7.95 5.51
CA GLY A 84 -16.50 -9.27 5.74
C GLY A 84 -15.52 -9.32 6.91
N ALA A 85 -14.76 -10.42 6.99
CA ALA A 85 -13.75 -10.64 8.03
C ALA A 85 -12.35 -10.56 7.41
N THR A 86 -11.47 -9.80 8.04
CA THR A 86 -10.08 -9.64 7.58
C THR A 86 -9.34 -10.98 7.55
N PRO A 87 -8.72 -11.33 6.42
CA PRO A 87 -7.92 -12.55 6.27
C PRO A 87 -6.71 -12.56 7.23
N ARG A 88 -6.24 -13.77 7.49
CA ARG A 88 -5.07 -14.00 8.38
C ARG A 88 -3.85 -14.51 7.62
N THR A 89 -3.87 -14.37 6.30
CA THR A 89 -2.77 -14.73 5.40
C THR A 89 -2.67 -13.72 4.27
N ILE A 90 -1.47 -13.51 3.75
CA ILE A 90 -1.23 -12.63 2.59
C ILE A 90 -1.84 -13.22 1.32
N GLU A 91 -1.85 -14.54 1.19
CA GLU A 91 -2.45 -15.28 0.07
C GLU A 91 -3.95 -15.02 -0.07
N GLU A 92 -4.69 -15.01 1.04
CA GLU A 92 -6.12 -14.68 1.00
C GLU A 92 -6.34 -13.21 0.63
N MET A 93 -5.49 -12.29 1.14
CA MET A 93 -5.56 -10.87 0.78
C MET A 93 -5.23 -10.64 -0.70
N ALA A 94 -4.28 -11.39 -1.26
CA ALA A 94 -3.95 -11.33 -2.68
C ALA A 94 -5.13 -11.79 -3.55
N ARG A 95 -5.78 -12.89 -3.20
CA ARG A 95 -7.00 -13.37 -3.91
C ARG A 95 -8.16 -12.37 -3.81
N ASP A 96 -8.35 -11.73 -2.66
CA ASP A 96 -9.34 -10.67 -2.49
C ASP A 96 -9.04 -9.47 -3.41
N ALA A 97 -7.78 -9.05 -3.50
CA ALA A 97 -7.37 -7.96 -4.37
C ALA A 97 -7.57 -8.30 -5.86
N VAL A 98 -7.21 -9.51 -6.30
CA VAL A 98 -7.48 -9.99 -7.67
C VAL A 98 -8.99 -9.99 -7.96
N THR A 99 -9.79 -10.49 -7.02
CA THR A 99 -11.25 -10.51 -7.15
C THR A 99 -11.83 -9.10 -7.30
N PHE A 100 -11.34 -8.14 -6.51
CA PHE A 100 -11.71 -6.74 -6.60
C PHE A 100 -11.31 -6.12 -7.95
N ILE A 101 -10.06 -6.32 -8.39
CA ILE A 101 -9.54 -5.77 -9.66
C ILE A 101 -10.37 -6.29 -10.85
N ARG A 102 -10.65 -7.59 -10.88
CA ARG A 102 -11.45 -8.20 -11.94
C ARG A 102 -12.92 -7.74 -11.92
N ALA A 103 -13.49 -7.50 -10.75
CA ALA A 103 -14.84 -6.96 -10.62
C ALA A 103 -14.95 -5.53 -11.17
N LEU A 104 -13.88 -4.75 -11.15
CA LEU A 104 -13.80 -3.45 -11.82
C LEU A 104 -13.62 -3.53 -13.34
N GLY A 105 -13.47 -4.75 -13.88
CA GLY A 105 -13.34 -5.00 -15.34
C GLY A 105 -11.91 -4.80 -15.88
N PHE A 106 -10.89 -4.90 -15.03
CA PHE A 106 -9.50 -4.78 -15.50
C PHE A 106 -8.86 -6.14 -15.74
N ASP A 107 -8.31 -6.31 -16.94
CA ASP A 107 -7.51 -7.48 -17.34
C ASP A 107 -6.02 -7.26 -17.09
N GLN A 108 -5.58 -6.01 -16.96
CA GLN A 108 -4.20 -5.65 -16.66
C GLN A 108 -4.13 -4.38 -15.80
N VAL A 109 -3.24 -4.38 -14.79
CA VAL A 109 -3.00 -3.26 -13.87
C VAL A 109 -1.51 -3.10 -13.58
N ASP A 110 -1.13 -1.92 -13.11
CA ASP A 110 0.10 -1.73 -12.36
C ASP A 110 -0.23 -1.81 -10.87
N LEU A 111 0.70 -2.31 -10.05
CA LEU A 111 0.51 -2.40 -8.61
C LEU A 111 1.47 -1.44 -7.89
N PHE A 112 0.95 -0.67 -6.95
CA PHE A 112 1.76 0.02 -5.95
C PHE A 112 1.45 -0.58 -4.57
N GLY A 113 2.37 -1.40 -4.06
CA GLY A 113 2.26 -2.05 -2.76
C GLY A 113 3.16 -1.39 -1.72
N PHE A 114 2.56 -0.84 -0.64
CA PHE A 114 3.31 -0.33 0.49
C PHE A 114 3.26 -1.31 1.67
N SER A 115 4.42 -1.70 2.18
CA SER A 115 4.55 -2.60 3.34
C SER A 115 3.82 -3.93 3.13
N MET A 116 2.78 -4.25 3.90
CA MET A 116 1.90 -5.40 3.70
C MET A 116 1.36 -5.46 2.27
N GLY A 117 1.01 -4.31 1.68
CA GLY A 117 0.56 -4.23 0.30
C GLY A 117 1.60 -4.70 -0.71
N GLY A 118 2.89 -4.51 -0.41
CA GLY A 118 3.97 -5.04 -1.24
C GLY A 118 4.14 -6.56 -1.13
N MET A 119 3.80 -7.17 0.00
CA MET A 119 3.73 -8.63 0.14
C MET A 119 2.58 -9.19 -0.72
N ILE A 120 1.42 -8.52 -0.70
CA ILE A 120 0.26 -8.85 -1.53
C ILE A 120 0.60 -8.74 -3.02
N ALA A 121 1.26 -7.64 -3.43
CA ALA A 121 1.64 -7.41 -4.82
C ALA A 121 2.55 -8.51 -5.38
N GLN A 122 3.53 -8.97 -4.59
CA GLN A 122 4.43 -10.05 -4.97
C GLN A 122 3.66 -11.35 -5.28
N LEU A 123 2.70 -11.72 -4.44
CA LEU A 123 1.88 -12.91 -4.68
C LEU A 123 0.98 -12.75 -5.91
N ILE A 124 0.35 -11.59 -6.11
CA ILE A 124 -0.46 -11.35 -7.31
C ILE A 124 0.39 -11.51 -8.56
N ALA A 125 1.63 -10.97 -8.57
CA ALA A 125 2.51 -11.10 -9.72
C ALA A 125 2.97 -12.54 -10.00
N GLN A 126 3.08 -13.37 -8.97
CA GLN A 126 3.42 -14.80 -9.10
C GLN A 126 2.23 -15.65 -9.53
N GLU A 127 1.05 -15.43 -8.94
CA GLU A 127 -0.15 -16.25 -9.17
C GLU A 127 -0.92 -15.81 -10.42
N GLU A 128 -0.91 -14.51 -10.74
CA GLU A 128 -1.64 -13.88 -11.85
C GLU A 128 -0.72 -13.02 -12.73
N PRO A 129 0.35 -13.60 -13.32
CA PRO A 129 1.39 -12.83 -14.01
C PRO A 129 0.89 -12.00 -15.19
N GLN A 130 -0.22 -12.37 -15.81
CA GLN A 130 -0.82 -11.62 -16.93
C GLN A 130 -1.62 -10.40 -16.45
N LEU A 131 -2.07 -10.40 -15.18
CA LEU A 131 -2.81 -9.29 -14.60
C LEU A 131 -1.89 -8.10 -14.29
N VAL A 132 -0.60 -8.36 -13.99
CA VAL A 132 0.33 -7.33 -13.51
C VAL A 132 1.29 -6.92 -14.61
N ARG A 133 1.25 -5.64 -15.01
CA ARG A 133 2.17 -5.07 -15.99
C ARG A 133 3.50 -4.63 -15.35
N LYS A 134 3.42 -3.87 -14.26
CA LYS A 134 4.57 -3.33 -13.51
C LYS A 134 4.24 -3.28 -12.01
N MET A 135 5.26 -3.24 -11.16
CA MET A 135 5.08 -3.10 -9.71
C MET A 135 5.97 -2.04 -9.11
N ILE A 136 5.43 -1.29 -8.14
CA ILE A 136 6.19 -0.48 -7.19
C ILE A 136 6.07 -1.16 -5.83
N LEU A 137 7.18 -1.59 -5.27
CA LEU A 137 7.27 -2.24 -3.96
C LEU A 137 7.98 -1.30 -2.97
N ALA A 138 7.21 -0.70 -2.06
CA ALA A 138 7.74 0.26 -1.10
C ALA A 138 7.70 -0.27 0.33
N GLY A 139 8.81 -0.12 1.08
CA GLY A 139 8.88 -0.49 2.49
C GLY A 139 8.48 -1.94 2.76
N THR A 140 8.82 -2.87 1.90
CA THR A 140 8.37 -4.27 1.95
C THR A 140 9.52 -5.26 1.83
N GLY A 141 9.20 -6.54 1.95
CA GLY A 141 10.18 -7.62 1.82
C GLY A 141 9.56 -8.92 1.32
N PRO A 142 10.38 -9.88 0.90
CA PRO A 142 9.94 -11.17 0.39
C PRO A 142 9.40 -12.07 1.51
N ALA A 143 8.74 -13.16 1.14
CA ALA A 143 8.43 -14.23 2.07
C ALA A 143 9.71 -14.74 2.75
N GLY A 144 9.65 -14.97 4.07
CA GLY A 144 10.81 -15.34 4.87
C GLY A 144 11.85 -14.22 5.07
N GLY A 145 11.53 -12.98 4.68
CA GLY A 145 12.45 -11.84 4.77
C GLY A 145 12.87 -11.52 6.21
N GLU A 146 14.10 -11.02 6.36
CA GLU A 146 14.72 -10.75 7.65
C GLU A 146 13.88 -9.80 8.51
N GLY A 147 13.56 -10.22 9.73
CA GLY A 147 12.88 -9.39 10.73
C GLY A 147 11.41 -9.08 10.46
N ILE A 148 10.82 -9.56 9.38
CA ILE A 148 9.39 -9.36 9.08
C ILE A 148 8.50 -10.04 10.14
N ASP A 149 8.91 -11.17 10.68
CA ASP A 149 8.26 -11.84 11.81
C ASP A 149 8.19 -10.98 13.08
N LYS A 150 9.08 -9.98 13.22
CA LYS A 150 9.18 -9.07 14.37
C LYS A 150 8.26 -7.85 14.27
N VAL A 151 7.63 -7.60 13.11
CA VAL A 151 6.71 -6.47 12.87
C VAL A 151 5.62 -6.41 13.95
N THR A 152 5.07 -7.55 14.35
CA THR A 152 4.06 -7.63 15.43
C THR A 152 4.56 -7.00 16.72
N ARG A 153 5.78 -7.34 17.17
CA ARG A 153 6.38 -6.80 18.39
C ARG A 153 6.62 -5.29 18.28
N ILE A 154 7.17 -4.85 17.16
CA ILE A 154 7.46 -3.42 16.90
C ILE A 154 6.15 -2.62 16.91
N SER A 155 5.12 -3.12 16.23
CA SER A 155 3.81 -2.46 16.15
C SER A 155 3.18 -2.27 17.52
N TYR A 156 3.18 -3.29 18.38
CA TYR A 156 2.65 -3.16 19.74
C TYR A 156 3.48 -2.20 20.60
N GLN A 157 4.81 -2.24 20.52
CA GLN A 157 5.68 -1.34 21.26
C GLN A 157 5.44 0.13 20.91
N ASP A 158 5.34 0.44 19.60
CA ASP A 158 5.16 1.83 19.16
C ASP A 158 3.71 2.30 19.31
N THR A 159 2.72 1.40 19.21
CA THR A 159 1.34 1.73 19.58
C THR A 159 1.24 2.08 21.06
N ALA A 160 1.83 1.28 21.95
CA ALA A 160 1.86 1.59 23.38
C ALA A 160 2.60 2.91 23.67
N ARG A 161 3.71 3.17 22.97
CA ARG A 161 4.45 4.42 23.04
C ARG A 161 3.59 5.62 22.60
N GLY A 162 2.87 5.48 21.48
CA GLY A 162 1.94 6.50 20.99
C GLY A 162 0.88 6.85 22.03
N LEU A 163 0.26 5.85 22.64
CA LEU A 163 -0.72 6.03 23.72
C LEU A 163 -0.12 6.77 24.92
N LEU A 164 1.07 6.36 25.39
CA LEU A 164 1.74 6.97 26.53
C LEU A 164 2.15 8.42 26.27
N THR A 165 2.54 8.74 25.04
CA THR A 165 3.03 10.07 24.64
C THR A 165 1.95 10.96 24.02
N ARG A 166 0.73 10.44 23.82
CA ARG A 166 -0.38 11.10 23.11
C ARG A 166 0.02 11.54 21.69
N ARG A 167 0.79 10.68 21.01
CA ARG A 167 1.25 10.90 19.62
C ARG A 167 0.76 9.78 18.73
N ASP A 168 0.58 10.06 17.45
CA ASP A 168 0.20 9.03 16.49
C ASP A 168 1.31 7.97 16.38
N PRO A 169 1.00 6.67 16.50
CA PRO A 169 1.99 5.60 16.35
C PRO A 169 2.77 5.65 15.02
N LYS A 170 2.20 6.19 13.95
CA LYS A 170 2.87 6.34 12.65
C LYS A 170 4.14 7.18 12.72
N GLU A 171 4.23 8.15 13.65
CA GLU A 171 5.47 8.89 13.86
C GLU A 171 6.64 7.98 14.20
N PHE A 172 6.38 6.96 15.02
CA PHE A 172 7.41 6.03 15.50
C PHE A 172 7.65 4.89 14.54
N LEU A 173 6.59 4.44 13.85
CA LEU A 173 6.63 3.31 12.92
C LEU A 173 7.27 3.70 11.58
N PHE A 174 6.97 4.90 11.06
CA PHE A 174 7.31 5.27 9.68
C PHE A 174 8.55 6.15 9.55
N PHE A 175 8.86 6.93 10.59
CA PHE A 175 9.88 7.97 10.47
C PHE A 175 11.05 7.76 11.44
N THR A 176 12.20 8.32 11.08
CA THR A 176 13.38 8.32 11.94
C THR A 176 13.18 9.29 13.13
N ARG A 177 14.01 9.13 14.16
CA ARG A 177 13.99 10.01 15.34
C ARG A 177 14.86 11.26 15.16
N THR A 178 15.43 11.47 14.00
CA THR A 178 16.20 12.67 13.67
C THR A 178 15.29 13.90 13.62
N PRO A 179 15.82 15.12 13.69
CA PRO A 179 15.03 16.32 13.46
C PRO A 179 14.28 16.30 12.13
N ASN A 180 14.93 15.83 11.06
CA ASN A 180 14.36 15.69 9.72
C ASN A 180 13.20 14.68 9.70
N GLY A 181 13.40 13.48 10.25
CA GLY A 181 12.34 12.47 10.32
C GLY A 181 11.13 12.91 11.15
N ARG A 182 11.35 13.63 12.27
CA ARG A 182 10.24 14.19 13.06
C ARG A 182 9.48 15.30 12.34
N GLY A 183 10.19 16.14 11.57
CA GLY A 183 9.56 17.13 10.70
C GLY A 183 8.67 16.47 9.66
N ALA A 184 9.22 15.51 8.92
CA ALA A 184 8.49 14.74 7.92
C ALA A 184 7.28 13.99 8.49
N ALA A 185 7.38 13.45 9.70
CA ALA A 185 6.26 12.81 10.39
C ALA A 185 5.11 13.79 10.65
N LYS A 186 5.43 14.99 11.17
CA LYS A 186 4.44 16.05 11.42
C LYS A 186 3.73 16.46 10.13
N ASP A 187 4.50 16.68 9.07
CA ASP A 187 3.95 17.12 7.78
C ASP A 187 3.08 16.02 7.14
N PHE A 188 3.52 14.77 7.20
CA PHE A 188 2.73 13.62 6.74
C PHE A 188 1.40 13.50 7.47
N LEU A 189 1.40 13.56 8.80
CA LEU A 189 0.17 13.46 9.60
C LEU A 189 -0.77 14.64 9.32
N ALA A 190 -0.23 15.85 9.13
CA ALA A 190 -1.05 17.00 8.74
C ALA A 190 -1.72 16.78 7.38
N ARG A 191 -1.02 16.20 6.40
CA ARG A 191 -1.60 15.86 5.10
C ARG A 191 -2.72 14.82 5.17
N LEU A 192 -2.63 13.84 6.08
CA LEU A 192 -3.68 12.85 6.29
C LEU A 192 -4.99 13.46 6.84
N GLU A 193 -4.90 14.63 7.49
CA GLU A 193 -6.06 15.35 8.04
C GLU A 193 -6.68 16.34 7.04
N GLU A 194 -6.11 16.52 5.85
CA GLU A 194 -6.63 17.42 4.82
C GLU A 194 -8.02 17.00 4.32
N ARG A 195 -8.31 15.69 4.30
CA ARG A 195 -9.66 15.19 3.99
C ARG A 195 -10.52 15.27 5.24
N THR A 196 -11.56 16.11 5.20
CA THR A 196 -12.46 16.35 6.33
C THR A 196 -13.84 15.70 6.16
N ASN A 197 -14.26 15.45 4.91
CA ASN A 197 -15.57 14.89 4.60
C ASN A 197 -15.44 13.45 4.09
N ASP A 198 -16.48 12.64 4.30
CA ASP A 198 -16.52 11.23 3.86
C ASP A 198 -15.26 10.45 4.25
N ARG A 199 -14.86 10.66 5.52
CA ARG A 199 -13.71 9.92 6.09
C ARG A 199 -14.10 8.48 6.37
N ASP A 200 -13.14 7.62 6.17
CA ASP A 200 -13.32 6.19 6.38
C ASP A 200 -13.30 5.79 7.86
N LYS A 201 -13.84 4.62 8.14
CA LYS A 201 -13.83 4.07 9.49
C LYS A 201 -12.45 3.57 9.86
N ALA A 202 -12.00 3.89 11.06
CA ALA A 202 -10.76 3.33 11.59
C ALA A 202 -10.80 1.80 11.60
N ILE A 203 -9.64 1.17 11.41
CA ILE A 203 -9.53 -0.29 11.47
C ILE A 203 -9.91 -0.83 12.86
N SER A 204 -10.61 -1.95 12.90
CA SER A 204 -10.93 -2.62 14.16
C SER A 204 -9.70 -3.33 14.77
N VAL A 205 -9.68 -3.49 16.08
CA VAL A 205 -8.64 -4.28 16.79
C VAL A 205 -8.58 -5.72 16.27
N ARG A 206 -9.73 -6.30 15.92
CA ARG A 206 -9.80 -7.64 15.33
C ARG A 206 -9.11 -7.72 13.99
N SER A 207 -9.37 -6.74 13.11
CA SER A 207 -8.75 -6.65 11.78
C SER A 207 -7.25 -6.37 11.88
N PHE A 208 -6.84 -5.46 12.74
CA PHE A 208 -5.43 -5.20 13.03
C PHE A 208 -4.67 -6.47 13.44
N ARG A 209 -5.23 -7.25 14.40
CA ARG A 209 -4.63 -8.51 14.82
C ARG A 209 -4.59 -9.57 13.73
N ALA A 210 -5.60 -9.61 12.84
CA ALA A 210 -5.62 -10.52 11.71
C ALA A 210 -4.49 -10.20 10.72
N GLN A 211 -4.31 -8.91 10.39
CA GLN A 211 -3.22 -8.45 9.51
C GLN A 211 -1.83 -8.71 10.13
N LEU A 212 -1.64 -8.44 11.42
CA LEU A 212 -0.39 -8.78 12.11
C LEU A 212 -0.07 -10.28 12.01
N LYS A 213 -1.09 -11.14 12.15
CA LYS A 213 -0.90 -12.58 11.99
C LYS A 213 -0.51 -12.96 10.56
N ALA A 214 -1.08 -12.29 9.55
CA ALA A 214 -0.73 -12.51 8.15
C ALA A 214 0.73 -12.14 7.89
N ILE A 215 1.17 -10.95 8.35
CA ILE A 215 2.56 -10.49 8.21
C ILE A 215 3.54 -11.42 8.95
N HIS A 216 3.20 -11.83 10.18
CA HIS A 216 4.04 -12.75 10.94
C HIS A 216 4.24 -14.08 10.22
N ARG A 217 3.16 -14.65 9.66
CA ARG A 217 3.23 -15.87 8.85
C ARG A 217 4.08 -15.67 7.60
N TRP A 218 3.92 -14.54 6.91
CA TRP A 218 4.74 -14.19 5.75
C TRP A 218 6.23 -14.18 6.09
N GLY A 219 6.61 -13.57 7.20
CA GLY A 219 8.01 -13.55 7.67
C GLY A 219 8.55 -14.91 8.09
N GLN A 220 7.71 -15.91 8.36
CA GLN A 220 8.10 -17.26 8.72
C GLN A 220 8.09 -18.27 7.57
N GLN A 221 7.65 -17.86 6.38
CA GLN A 221 7.62 -18.74 5.21
C GLN A 221 9.03 -19.04 4.69
N ALA A 222 9.15 -20.12 3.93
CA ALA A 222 10.33 -20.35 3.10
C ALA A 222 10.47 -19.21 2.06
N PRO A 223 11.70 -18.82 1.68
CA PRO A 223 11.92 -17.82 0.66
C PRO A 223 11.22 -18.16 -0.65
N ALA A 224 10.41 -17.22 -1.16
CA ALA A 224 9.71 -17.38 -2.43
C ALA A 224 10.69 -17.40 -3.62
N ASP A 225 10.30 -18.02 -4.73
CA ASP A 225 11.02 -17.92 -6.00
C ASP A 225 10.70 -16.59 -6.69
N LEU A 226 11.49 -15.56 -6.39
CA LEU A 226 11.37 -14.24 -7.01
C LEU A 226 11.84 -14.22 -8.47
N ALA A 227 12.60 -15.22 -8.92
CA ALA A 227 13.01 -15.30 -10.31
C ALA A 227 11.84 -15.61 -11.26
N SER A 228 10.71 -16.07 -10.73
CA SER A 228 9.47 -16.26 -11.49
C SER A 228 8.73 -14.93 -11.78
N VAL A 229 9.01 -13.86 -11.03
CA VAL A 229 8.42 -12.53 -11.22
C VAL A 229 9.16 -11.82 -12.36
N ARG A 230 8.54 -11.75 -13.53
CA ARG A 230 9.12 -11.20 -14.77
C ARG A 230 8.73 -9.75 -15.04
N GLN A 231 7.76 -9.23 -14.30
CA GLN A 231 7.33 -7.84 -14.40
C GLN A 231 8.45 -6.90 -13.98
N PRO A 232 8.60 -5.73 -14.63
CA PRO A 232 9.49 -4.68 -14.14
C PRO A 232 9.06 -4.23 -12.72
N VAL A 233 10.03 -4.03 -11.82
CA VAL A 233 9.77 -3.67 -10.42
C VAL A 233 10.61 -2.45 -10.01
N LEU A 234 9.95 -1.44 -9.45
CA LEU A 234 10.60 -0.36 -8.72
C LEU A 234 10.56 -0.67 -7.22
N VAL A 235 11.71 -0.97 -6.63
CA VAL A 235 11.83 -1.21 -5.17
C VAL A 235 12.26 0.08 -4.49
N VAL A 236 11.51 0.51 -3.47
CA VAL A 236 11.77 1.78 -2.77
C VAL A 236 11.75 1.57 -1.25
N ASN A 237 12.74 2.10 -0.53
CA ASN A 237 12.70 2.07 0.93
C ASN A 237 13.51 3.22 1.55
N GLY A 238 13.37 3.41 2.86
CA GLY A 238 14.27 4.24 3.66
C GLY A 238 15.50 3.44 4.11
N GLU A 239 16.66 4.07 4.17
CA GLU A 239 17.91 3.43 4.65
C GLU A 239 17.85 2.96 6.10
N ARG A 240 16.90 3.50 6.88
CA ARG A 240 16.74 3.22 8.31
C ARG A 240 15.37 2.62 8.65
N ASP A 241 14.80 1.85 7.72
CA ASP A 241 13.57 1.12 7.98
C ASP A 241 13.79 0.05 9.05
N ARG A 242 13.10 0.20 10.17
CA ARG A 242 13.12 -0.77 11.28
C ARG A 242 11.89 -1.65 11.36
N MET A 243 10.81 -1.31 10.59
CA MET A 243 9.61 -2.13 10.48
C MET A 243 9.85 -3.33 9.58
N VAL A 244 10.30 -3.05 8.36
CA VAL A 244 10.78 -4.04 7.40
C VAL A 244 12.22 -3.67 7.04
N PRO A 245 13.21 -4.27 7.70
CA PRO A 245 14.60 -3.88 7.54
C PRO A 245 15.01 -3.67 6.10
N THR A 246 15.71 -2.58 5.81
CA THR A 246 16.11 -2.14 4.45
C THR A 246 16.82 -3.24 3.67
N GLN A 247 17.50 -4.17 4.36
CA GLN A 247 18.13 -5.34 3.74
C GLN A 247 17.13 -6.18 2.93
N ASN A 248 15.84 -6.20 3.28
CA ASN A 248 14.81 -6.88 2.50
C ASN A 248 14.61 -6.25 1.11
N SER A 249 14.72 -4.93 1.02
CA SER A 249 14.63 -4.23 -0.29
C SER A 249 15.86 -4.52 -1.15
N VAL A 250 17.04 -4.63 -0.55
CA VAL A 250 18.27 -5.06 -1.25
C VAL A 250 18.14 -6.53 -1.70
N ASP A 251 17.56 -7.40 -0.88
CA ASP A 251 17.33 -8.81 -1.25
C ASP A 251 16.29 -8.94 -2.37
N LEU A 252 15.23 -8.15 -2.34
CA LEU A 252 14.25 -8.08 -3.45
C LEU A 252 14.94 -7.69 -4.75
N ASP A 253 15.70 -6.59 -4.77
CA ASP A 253 16.38 -6.09 -5.96
C ASP A 253 17.38 -7.12 -6.52
N ARG A 254 18.14 -7.77 -5.64
CA ARG A 254 19.11 -8.80 -6.05
C ARG A 254 18.45 -10.03 -6.69
N ARG A 255 17.25 -10.41 -6.25
CA ARG A 255 16.58 -11.67 -6.64
C ARG A 255 15.52 -11.51 -7.73
N LEU A 256 15.03 -10.29 -7.94
CA LEU A 256 14.10 -9.98 -9.02
C LEU A 256 14.86 -9.83 -10.34
N PRO A 257 14.38 -10.41 -11.46
CA PRO A 257 15.08 -10.36 -12.76
C PRO A 257 15.16 -8.96 -13.38
N ASP A 258 14.15 -8.11 -13.18
CA ASP A 258 14.07 -6.75 -13.71
C ASP A 258 13.61 -5.80 -12.61
N SER A 259 14.56 -5.23 -11.89
CA SER A 259 14.28 -4.31 -10.79
C SER A 259 15.20 -3.10 -10.76
N ARG A 260 14.72 -2.05 -10.09
CA ARG A 260 15.49 -0.85 -9.76
C ARG A 260 15.29 -0.53 -8.30
N LEU A 261 16.38 -0.37 -7.55
CA LEU A 261 16.35 -0.02 -6.14
C LEU A 261 16.57 1.48 -5.92
N VAL A 262 15.72 2.07 -5.10
CA VAL A 262 15.86 3.44 -4.60
C VAL A 262 15.84 3.41 -3.07
N LEU A 263 16.90 3.91 -2.45
CA LEU A 263 17.00 4.06 -0.99
C LEU A 263 17.07 5.54 -0.62
N TYR A 264 16.18 5.95 0.29
CA TYR A 264 16.14 7.33 0.76
C TYR A 264 16.97 7.50 2.04
N PRO A 265 17.95 8.42 2.04
CA PRO A 265 18.79 8.67 3.21
C PRO A 265 17.96 9.26 4.35
N ASP A 266 18.32 8.91 5.59
CA ASP A 266 17.64 9.36 6.81
C ASP A 266 16.12 9.16 6.82
N ALA A 267 15.63 8.18 6.08
CA ALA A 267 14.23 7.79 6.06
C ALA A 267 14.03 6.42 6.72
N GLY A 268 12.89 6.29 7.39
CA GLY A 268 12.41 5.01 7.93
C GLY A 268 11.45 4.33 6.95
N HIS A 269 10.50 3.56 7.50
CA HIS A 269 9.50 2.81 6.75
C HIS A 269 8.66 3.67 5.79
N GLY A 270 8.34 4.92 6.20
CA GLY A 270 7.59 5.88 5.40
C GLY A 270 8.44 6.70 4.42
N GLY A 271 9.54 6.17 3.90
CA GLY A 271 10.44 6.89 3.00
C GLY A 271 9.73 7.52 1.79
N VAL A 272 8.76 6.83 1.20
CA VAL A 272 7.94 7.33 0.07
C VAL A 272 7.05 8.52 0.45
N PHE A 273 6.72 8.69 1.72
CA PHE A 273 5.95 9.82 2.22
C PHE A 273 6.86 10.99 2.65
N GLN A 274 8.04 10.68 3.19
CA GLN A 274 9.04 11.68 3.54
C GLN A 274 9.63 12.36 2.31
N PHE A 275 9.86 11.60 1.25
CA PHE A 275 10.43 12.06 -0.03
C PHE A 275 9.39 12.01 -1.16
N HIS A 276 8.15 12.37 -0.87
CA HIS A 276 7.02 12.19 -1.77
C HIS A 276 7.21 12.85 -3.16
N GLU A 277 7.87 14.00 -3.24
CA GLU A 277 8.12 14.69 -4.52
C GLU A 277 9.06 13.87 -5.43
N ASP A 278 10.21 13.42 -4.91
CA ASP A 278 11.15 12.59 -5.65
C ASP A 278 10.55 11.21 -5.95
N PHE A 279 9.83 10.63 -4.97
CA PHE A 279 9.15 9.35 -5.18
C PHE A 279 8.12 9.42 -6.31
N VAL A 280 7.25 10.42 -6.33
CA VAL A 280 6.25 10.63 -7.39
C VAL A 280 6.91 10.79 -8.74
N LYS A 281 7.98 11.60 -8.83
CA LYS A 281 8.74 11.75 -10.06
C LYS A 281 9.25 10.41 -10.59
N ARG A 282 9.90 9.60 -9.74
CA ARG A 282 10.42 8.27 -10.10
C ARG A 282 9.31 7.28 -10.45
N ALA A 283 8.19 7.33 -9.74
CA ALA A 283 7.03 6.51 -10.03
C ALA A 283 6.45 6.83 -11.42
N LEU A 284 6.32 8.11 -11.77
CA LEU A 284 5.84 8.53 -13.09
C LEU A 284 6.82 8.21 -14.23
N GLU A 285 8.12 8.22 -13.97
CA GLU A 285 9.14 7.80 -14.95
C GLU A 285 9.15 6.27 -15.15
N PHE A 286 8.73 5.53 -14.14
CA PHE A 286 8.70 4.08 -14.18
C PHE A 286 7.40 3.53 -14.79
N LEU A 287 6.23 4.07 -14.42
CA LEU A 287 4.90 3.64 -14.88
C LEU A 287 4.65 3.98 -16.36
#